data_3b1d153b88b7f20edd45bb0e055ff23e
#
_entry.id   3b1d153b88b7f20edd45bb0e055ff23e
#
_cell.length_a   1.000
_cell.length_b   1.000
_cell.length_c   1.000
_cell.angle_alpha   90.00
_cell.angle_beta   90.00
_cell.angle_gamma   90.00
#
_symmetry.space_group_name_H-M   'P 1'
#
loop_
_entity.id
_entity.type
_entity.pdbx_description
1 polymer ?
#
loop_
_entity_poly.entity_id
_entity_poly.type
_entity_poly.pdbx_seq_one_letter_code
_entity_poly.pdbx_strand_id
1 'polypeptide(L)'
;QKLNDLMHDVFKQHCAHQMVPTFLNGKLKNLGFKNIKTTELAYVFTKRDENSFAKYAETLIANFALGKGVDQEKVSEWQIQIKEAEEDGNFCFTSIPVLTEAYIEK
;
A
#
# COMPACT_ATOMS: atom_id res chain seq x y z
N GLN A 1 -12.93 -2.49 12.22
CA GLN A 1 -11.85 -1.51 12.39
C GLN A 1 -10.59 -2.12 12.99
N LYS A 2 -10.71 -2.80 14.13
CA LYS A 2 -9.55 -3.41 14.78
C LYS A 2 -8.84 -4.43 13.89
N LEU A 3 -9.64 -5.25 13.19
CA LEU A 3 -9.08 -6.27 12.32
C LEU A 3 -8.36 -5.65 11.12
N ASN A 4 -8.94 -4.59 10.54
CA ASN A 4 -8.31 -3.86 9.45
C ASN A 4 -6.99 -3.21 9.91
N ASP A 5 -6.97 -2.63 11.10
CA ASP A 5 -5.75 -2.04 11.67
C ASP A 5 -4.67 -3.10 11.88
N LEU A 6 -5.06 -4.28 12.40
CA LEU A 6 -4.13 -5.39 12.56
C LEU A 6 -3.50 -5.81 11.23
N MET A 7 -4.32 -5.96 10.19
CA MET A 7 -3.84 -6.39 8.88
C MET A 7 -2.88 -5.37 8.27
N HIS A 8 -3.17 -4.08 8.41
CA HIS A 8 -2.29 -3.03 7.92
C HIS A 8 -0.97 -2.98 8.70
N ASP A 9 -1.02 -3.14 10.02
CA ASP A 9 0.19 -3.15 10.84
C ASP A 9 1.11 -4.32 10.49
N VAL A 10 0.54 -5.49 10.26
CA VAL A 10 1.31 -6.67 9.83
C VAL A 10 1.93 -6.41 8.47
N PHE A 11 1.17 -5.84 7.54
CA PHE A 11 1.67 -5.60 6.18
C PHE A 11 2.81 -4.59 6.13
N LYS A 12 2.88 -3.65 7.06
CA LYS A 12 4.02 -2.70 7.13
C LYS A 12 5.35 -3.43 7.22
N GLN A 13 5.39 -4.62 7.79
CA GLN A 13 6.59 -5.43 7.90
C GLN A 13 7.11 -5.94 6.55
N HIS A 14 6.26 -5.87 5.50
CA HIS A 14 6.66 -6.22 4.15
C HIS A 14 7.65 -5.21 3.56
N CYS A 15 7.64 -3.99 4.05
CA CYS A 15 8.45 -2.90 3.51
C CYS A 15 9.82 -2.87 4.19
N ALA A 16 10.90 -2.92 3.39
CA ALA A 16 12.26 -2.78 3.91
C ALA A 16 12.48 -1.38 4.51
N HIS A 17 11.89 -0.35 3.86
CA HIS A 17 11.92 1.03 4.33
C HIS A 17 10.52 1.61 4.20
N GLN A 18 9.89 1.93 5.33
CA GLN A 18 8.51 2.38 5.35
C GLN A 18 8.35 3.85 4.93
N MET A 19 9.41 4.63 5.00
CA MET A 19 9.38 6.08 4.76
C MET A 19 10.29 6.51 3.61
N VAL A 20 10.41 5.67 2.57
CA VAL A 20 11.28 5.96 1.42
C VAL A 20 11.04 7.34 0.82
N PRO A 21 9.78 7.76 0.55
CA PRO A 21 9.55 9.09 -0.05
C PRO A 21 10.10 10.23 0.81
N THR A 22 10.21 10.03 2.12
CA THR A 22 10.65 11.07 3.04
C THR A 22 12.15 11.37 2.91
N PHE A 23 12.96 10.36 2.61
CA PHE A 23 14.43 10.55 2.58
C PHE A 23 15.09 10.34 1.21
N LEU A 24 14.34 9.82 0.23
CA LEU A 24 14.90 9.49 -1.08
C LEU A 24 15.54 10.70 -1.78
N ASN A 25 14.87 11.85 -1.73
CA ASN A 25 15.38 13.07 -2.35
C ASN A 25 16.74 13.48 -1.79
N GLY A 26 16.90 13.42 -0.47
CA GLY A 26 18.18 13.74 0.17
C GLY A 26 19.28 12.77 -0.23
N LYS A 27 18.96 11.49 -0.31
CA LYS A 27 19.92 10.47 -0.73
C LYS A 27 20.38 10.67 -2.17
N LEU A 28 19.44 10.97 -3.07
CA LEU A 28 19.77 11.24 -4.48
C LEU A 28 20.65 12.48 -4.62
N LYS A 29 20.33 13.54 -3.87
CA LYS A 29 21.12 14.76 -3.86
C LYS A 29 22.56 14.48 -3.40
N ASN A 30 22.72 13.70 -2.35
CA ASN A 30 24.04 13.35 -1.81
C ASN A 30 24.86 12.51 -2.79
N LEU A 31 24.19 11.76 -3.66
CA LEU A 31 24.85 10.96 -4.70
C LEU A 31 25.17 11.77 -5.98
N GLY A 32 24.86 13.06 -6.01
CA GLY A 32 25.20 13.94 -7.11
C GLY A 32 24.13 14.10 -8.18
N PHE A 33 22.91 13.59 -7.94
CA PHE A 33 21.80 13.78 -8.88
C PHE A 33 21.30 15.21 -8.84
N LYS A 34 20.84 15.71 -9.98
CA LYS A 34 20.33 17.07 -10.16
C LYS A 34 18.87 17.07 -10.55
N ASN A 35 18.22 18.22 -10.37
CA ASN A 35 16.83 18.43 -10.81
C ASN A 35 15.89 17.35 -10.29
N ILE A 36 15.96 17.04 -9.00
CA ILE A 36 15.15 16.02 -8.35
C ILE A 36 13.71 16.55 -8.27
N LYS A 37 12.78 15.76 -8.82
CA LYS A 37 11.36 16.10 -8.81
C LYS A 37 10.54 14.95 -8.24
N THR A 38 9.63 15.26 -7.34
CA THR A 38 8.73 14.30 -6.73
C THR A 38 7.30 14.62 -7.14
N THR A 39 6.58 13.61 -7.63
CA THR A 39 5.18 13.75 -8.05
C THR A 39 4.34 12.71 -7.31
N GLU A 40 3.23 13.15 -6.72
CA GLU A 40 2.26 12.27 -6.08
C GLU A 40 1.17 11.89 -7.07
N LEU A 41 0.82 10.60 -7.12
CA LEU A 41 -0.26 10.08 -7.94
C LEU A 41 -1.28 9.45 -7.01
N ALA A 42 -2.49 10.02 -6.96
CA ALA A 42 -3.53 9.51 -6.07
C ALA A 42 -4.52 8.64 -6.83
N TYR A 43 -4.75 7.43 -6.33
CA TYR A 43 -5.76 6.51 -6.87
C TYR A 43 -6.75 6.18 -5.76
N VAL A 44 -8.04 6.33 -6.04
CA VAL A 44 -9.11 6.03 -5.09
C VAL A 44 -10.03 4.97 -5.70
N PHE A 45 -10.24 3.89 -4.95
CA PHE A 45 -11.10 2.80 -5.38
C PHE A 45 -12.27 2.65 -4.39
N THR A 46 -13.48 2.62 -4.92
CA THR A 46 -14.69 2.39 -4.11
C THR A 46 -15.30 1.02 -4.36
N LYS A 47 -14.70 0.24 -5.25
CA LYS A 47 -15.12 -1.12 -5.59
C LYS A 47 -13.93 -2.05 -5.68
N ARG A 48 -14.19 -3.34 -5.50
CA ARG A 48 -13.18 -4.40 -5.52
C ARG A 48 -13.35 -5.28 -6.75
N ASP A 49 -13.28 -4.69 -7.95
CA ASP A 49 -13.38 -5.46 -9.19
C ASP A 49 -12.22 -6.45 -9.28
N GLU A 50 -12.44 -7.60 -9.89
CA GLU A 50 -11.48 -8.73 -9.96
C GLU A 50 -10.09 -8.31 -10.43
N ASN A 51 -10.02 -7.40 -11.39
CA ASN A 51 -8.76 -6.96 -11.98
C ASN A 51 -8.31 -5.59 -11.45
N SER A 52 -8.92 -5.10 -10.37
CA SER A 52 -8.56 -3.81 -9.81
C SER A 52 -7.33 -3.92 -8.92
N PHE A 53 -6.61 -2.79 -8.79
CA PHE A 53 -5.49 -2.72 -7.87
C PHE A 53 -5.93 -2.93 -6.42
N ALA A 54 -7.14 -2.45 -6.06
CA ALA A 54 -7.68 -2.65 -4.72
C ALA A 54 -7.83 -4.13 -4.39
N LYS A 55 -8.34 -4.94 -5.32
CA LYS A 55 -8.48 -6.38 -5.12
C LYS A 55 -7.12 -7.07 -5.06
N TYR A 56 -6.19 -6.66 -5.89
CA TYR A 56 -4.84 -7.18 -5.87
C TYR A 56 -4.17 -6.89 -4.52
N ALA A 57 -4.29 -5.66 -4.02
CA ALA A 57 -3.72 -5.26 -2.73
C ALA A 57 -4.32 -6.08 -1.58
N GLU A 58 -5.63 -6.31 -1.61
CA GLU A 58 -6.30 -7.13 -0.60
C GLU A 58 -5.71 -8.54 -0.56
N THR A 59 -5.54 -9.16 -1.72
CA THR A 59 -4.97 -10.51 -1.84
C THR A 59 -3.53 -10.54 -1.34
N LEU A 60 -2.75 -9.54 -1.70
CA LEU A 60 -1.35 -9.44 -1.29
C LEU A 60 -1.24 -9.31 0.24
N ILE A 61 -2.05 -8.45 0.84
CA ILE A 61 -2.07 -8.25 2.29
C ILE A 61 -2.49 -9.54 3.00
N ALA A 62 -3.54 -10.20 2.50
CA ALA A 62 -4.03 -11.46 3.07
C ALA A 62 -2.93 -12.54 3.06
N ASN A 63 -2.28 -12.73 1.93
CA ASN A 63 -1.23 -13.74 1.79
C ASN A 63 -0.03 -13.44 2.67
N PHE A 64 0.37 -12.18 2.76
CA PHE A 64 1.47 -11.77 3.61
C PHE A 64 1.15 -12.03 5.09
N ALA A 65 -0.07 -11.70 5.52
CA ALA A 65 -0.50 -11.91 6.90
C ALA A 65 -0.48 -13.39 7.28
N LEU A 66 -0.95 -14.28 6.39
CA LEU A 66 -0.89 -15.71 6.61
C LEU A 66 0.56 -16.19 6.76
N GLY A 67 1.47 -15.67 5.97
CA GLY A 67 2.89 -15.99 6.06
C GLY A 67 3.54 -15.50 7.35
N LYS A 68 2.96 -14.50 8.00
CA LYS A 68 3.44 -13.96 9.29
C LYS A 68 2.75 -14.59 10.49
N GLY A 69 1.91 -15.59 10.28
CA GLY A 69 1.28 -16.35 11.37
C GLY A 69 -0.06 -15.82 11.85
N VAL A 70 -0.69 -14.92 11.10
CA VAL A 70 -2.07 -14.49 11.41
C VAL A 70 -3.01 -15.65 11.11
N ASP A 71 -3.95 -15.92 12.02
CA ASP A 71 -4.89 -17.04 11.86
C ASP A 71 -5.72 -16.90 10.59
N GLN A 72 -5.90 -18.02 9.88
CA GLN A 72 -6.72 -18.08 8.68
C GLN A 72 -8.13 -17.53 8.92
N GLU A 73 -8.71 -17.81 10.09
CA GLU A 73 -10.04 -17.30 10.42
C GLU A 73 -10.09 -15.79 10.48
N LYS A 74 -9.06 -15.15 11.03
CA LYS A 74 -8.97 -13.68 11.09
C LYS A 74 -8.83 -13.07 9.70
N VAL A 75 -8.03 -13.67 8.85
CA VAL A 75 -7.84 -13.20 7.48
C VAL A 75 -9.16 -13.31 6.72
N SER A 76 -9.85 -14.45 6.83
CA SER A 76 -11.14 -14.66 6.17
C SER A 76 -12.19 -13.68 6.68
N GLU A 77 -12.25 -13.44 7.99
CA GLU A 77 -13.15 -12.47 8.58
C GLU A 77 -12.88 -11.06 8.05
N TRP A 78 -11.61 -10.68 7.94
CA TRP A 78 -11.23 -9.38 7.38
C TRP A 78 -11.73 -9.23 5.94
N GLN A 79 -11.56 -10.26 5.11
CA GLN A 79 -12.02 -10.24 3.72
C GLN A 79 -13.55 -10.14 3.63
N ILE A 80 -14.27 -10.80 4.55
CA ILE A 80 -15.73 -10.69 4.63
C ILE A 80 -16.13 -9.26 5.02
N GLN A 81 -15.44 -8.65 5.97
CA GLN A 81 -15.73 -7.28 6.39
C GLN A 81 -15.54 -6.30 5.23
N ILE A 82 -14.50 -6.49 4.41
CA ILE A 82 -14.27 -5.65 3.23
C ILE A 82 -15.40 -5.81 2.23
N LYS A 83 -15.84 -7.05 1.98
CA LYS A 83 -16.94 -7.33 1.06
C LYS A 83 -18.24 -6.67 1.54
N GLU A 84 -18.53 -6.77 2.83
CA GLU A 84 -19.71 -6.14 3.43
C GLU A 84 -19.62 -4.61 3.30
N ALA A 85 -18.46 -4.03 3.54
CA ALA A 85 -18.27 -2.59 3.39
C ALA A 85 -18.52 -2.14 1.95
N GLU A 86 -18.08 -2.92 0.97
CA GLU A 86 -18.34 -2.63 -0.45
C GLU A 86 -19.83 -2.68 -0.76
N GLU A 87 -20.53 -3.71 -0.27
CA GLU A 87 -21.98 -3.88 -0.47
C GLU A 87 -22.76 -2.72 0.17
N ASP A 88 -22.29 -2.21 1.29
CA ASP A 88 -22.92 -1.11 2.01
C ASP A 88 -22.52 0.28 1.47
N GLY A 89 -21.65 0.32 0.47
CA GLY A 89 -21.17 1.58 -0.11
C GLY A 89 -20.13 2.31 0.77
N ASN A 90 -19.52 1.60 1.71
CA ASN A 90 -18.56 2.16 2.66
C ASN A 90 -17.10 1.79 2.36
N PHE A 91 -16.86 1.06 1.27
CA PHE A 91 -15.49 0.67 0.90
C PHE A 91 -14.75 1.82 0.24
N CYS A 92 -13.56 2.09 0.71
CA CYS A 92 -12.65 3.05 0.09
C CYS A 92 -11.22 2.57 0.27
N PHE A 93 -10.51 2.40 -0.83
CA PHE A 93 -9.09 2.08 -0.83
C PHE A 93 -8.35 3.19 -1.57
N THR A 94 -7.36 3.76 -0.91
CA THR A 94 -6.56 4.84 -1.50
C THR A 94 -5.11 4.41 -1.59
N SER A 95 -4.51 4.60 -2.75
CA SER A 95 -3.09 4.38 -2.97
C SER A 95 -2.48 5.67 -3.50
N ILE A 96 -1.36 6.09 -2.90
CA ILE A 96 -0.66 7.32 -3.31
C ILE A 96 0.79 6.96 -3.68
N PRO A 97 1.01 6.40 -4.89
CA PRO A 97 2.36 6.18 -5.37
C PRO A 97 3.09 7.51 -5.52
N VAL A 98 4.37 7.51 -5.22
CA VAL A 98 5.22 8.69 -5.35
C VAL A 98 6.26 8.40 -6.41
N LEU A 99 6.27 9.24 -7.47
CA LEU A 99 7.26 9.15 -8.53
C LEU A 99 8.37 10.16 -8.26
N THR A 100 9.60 9.67 -8.16
CA THR A 100 10.76 10.54 -7.99
C THR A 100 11.62 10.47 -9.26
N GLU A 101 11.88 11.63 -9.86
CA GLU A 101 12.72 11.75 -11.05
C GLU A 101 13.98 12.52 -10.69
N ALA A 102 15.11 12.08 -11.24
CA ALA A 102 16.38 12.74 -11.02
C ALA A 102 17.26 12.59 -12.27
N TYR A 103 18.16 13.54 -12.46
CA TYR A 103 19.05 13.56 -13.61
C TYR A 103 20.50 13.50 -13.14
N ILE A 104 21.33 12.80 -13.90
CA ILE A 104 22.75 12.75 -13.66
C ILE A 104 23.46 13.53 -14.79
N GLU A 105 24.37 14.41 -14.41
CA GLU A 105 25.22 15.11 -15.39
C GLU A 105 26.41 14.22 -15.72
N LYS A 106 26.66 14.07 -17.01
CA LYS A 106 27.82 13.33 -17.51
C LYS A 106 28.95 14.27 -17.82
#